data_af9295a46e130d9441cc4a806276ba38
#
_entry.id   af9295a46e130d9441cc4a806276ba38
#
_cell.length_a   1.000
_cell.length_b   1.000
_cell.length_c   1.000
_cell.angle_alpha   90.00
_cell.angle_beta   90.00
_cell.angle_gamma   90.00
#
_symmetry.space_group_name_H-M   'P 1'
#
loop_
_entity.id
_entity.type
_entity.pdbx_description
1 polymer ?
#
loop_
_entity_poly.entity_id
_entity_poly.type
_entity_poly.pdbx_seq_one_letter_code
_entity_poly.pdbx_strand_id
1 'polypeptide(L)'
;MAHVPYANAVGSLMYAMICTRPNIYFAIGIVSRFQSNPRLAHWKAIKRILRYLKGTMEYILCYQSSDLCMIGYSDADWGSDLDERKSTSRYDFLLNNGAITYSSKKQPCIALSTMETTPRSRTLPDFLVSWVHDKLF
;
A
#
# COMPACT_ATOMS: atom_id res chain seq x y z
N MET A 1 -21.46 4.03 -16.92
CA MET A 1 -20.85 3.31 -15.77
C MET A 1 -21.87 2.92 -14.68
N ALA A 2 -23.15 3.21 -14.85
CA ALA A 2 -24.18 2.99 -13.82
C ALA A 2 -24.35 1.53 -13.31
N HIS A 3 -23.93 0.53 -14.05
CA HIS A 3 -24.06 -0.88 -13.66
C HIS A 3 -22.75 -1.57 -13.26
N VAL A 4 -21.65 -0.83 -13.18
CA VAL A 4 -20.36 -1.42 -12.83
C VAL A 4 -20.16 -1.31 -11.31
N PRO A 5 -19.97 -2.42 -10.57
CA PRO A 5 -19.80 -2.41 -9.11
C PRO A 5 -18.40 -1.96 -8.72
N TYR A 6 -18.03 -0.71 -9.08
CA TYR A 6 -16.68 -0.17 -8.90
C TYR A 6 -16.29 -0.11 -7.42
N ALA A 7 -17.14 0.46 -6.57
CA ALA A 7 -16.88 0.58 -5.14
C ALA A 7 -16.71 -0.78 -4.46
N ASN A 8 -17.56 -1.77 -4.82
CA ASN A 8 -17.48 -3.12 -4.28
C ASN A 8 -16.16 -3.80 -4.70
N ALA A 9 -15.76 -3.64 -5.97
CA ALA A 9 -14.49 -4.19 -6.44
C ALA A 9 -13.29 -3.56 -5.73
N VAL A 10 -13.28 -2.24 -5.53
CA VAL A 10 -12.23 -1.56 -4.76
C VAL A 10 -12.22 -2.04 -3.32
N GLY A 11 -13.37 -2.17 -2.65
CA GLY A 11 -13.47 -2.66 -1.28
C GLY A 11 -12.91 -4.08 -1.12
N SER A 12 -13.27 -4.99 -2.04
CA SER A 12 -12.73 -6.37 -2.04
C SER A 12 -11.22 -6.41 -2.24
N LEU A 13 -10.70 -5.57 -3.14
CA LEU A 13 -9.27 -5.45 -3.38
C LEU A 13 -8.52 -4.83 -2.19
N MET A 14 -9.12 -3.85 -1.50
CA MET A 14 -8.59 -3.30 -0.26
C MET A 14 -8.46 -4.38 0.83
N TYR A 15 -9.47 -5.22 0.97
CA TYR A 15 -9.42 -6.34 1.91
C TYR A 15 -8.30 -7.33 1.56
N ALA A 16 -8.21 -7.75 0.30
CA ALA A 16 -7.14 -8.64 -0.15
C ALA A 16 -5.75 -8.05 0.06
N MET A 17 -5.61 -6.75 -0.17
CA MET A 17 -4.38 -6.00 0.07
C MET A 17 -3.95 -6.06 1.53
N ILE A 18 -4.87 -5.79 2.46
CA ILE A 18 -4.57 -5.76 3.90
C ILE A 18 -4.25 -7.16 4.42
N CYS A 19 -4.96 -8.19 3.95
CA CYS A 19 -4.83 -9.55 4.48
C CYS A 19 -3.60 -10.29 3.95
N THR A 20 -3.36 -10.25 2.64
CA THR A 20 -2.40 -11.18 2.00
C THR A 20 -1.59 -10.59 0.85
N ARG A 21 -1.93 -9.42 0.34
CA ARG A 21 -1.36 -8.88 -0.91
C ARG A 21 -0.87 -7.44 -0.77
N PRO A 22 0.14 -7.16 0.06
CA PRO A 22 0.67 -5.81 0.27
C PRO A 22 1.17 -5.15 -1.02
N ASN A 23 1.65 -5.92 -1.97
CA ASN A 23 2.22 -5.46 -3.23
C ASN A 23 1.24 -4.71 -4.16
N ILE A 24 -0.08 -4.86 -3.97
CA ILE A 24 -1.07 -4.09 -4.75
C ILE A 24 -1.46 -2.76 -4.10
N TYR A 25 -0.87 -2.41 -2.96
CA TYR A 25 -1.24 -1.23 -2.16
C TYR A 25 -1.23 0.07 -2.98
N PHE A 26 -0.15 0.33 -3.73
CA PHE A 26 -0.02 1.53 -4.54
C PHE A 26 -1.13 1.62 -5.60
N ALA A 27 -1.37 0.54 -6.32
CA ALA A 27 -2.39 0.49 -7.37
C ALA A 27 -3.80 0.72 -6.81
N ILE A 28 -4.11 0.10 -5.65
CA ILE A 28 -5.39 0.31 -4.96
C ILE A 28 -5.50 1.75 -4.46
N GLY A 29 -4.44 2.33 -3.92
CA GLY A 29 -4.41 3.71 -3.48
C GLY A 29 -4.78 4.70 -4.60
N ILE A 30 -4.33 4.44 -5.83
CA ILE A 30 -4.70 5.26 -7.00
C ILE A 30 -6.18 5.09 -7.36
N VAL A 31 -6.65 3.85 -7.56
CA VAL A 31 -8.02 3.62 -8.03
C VAL A 31 -9.08 4.00 -6.98
N SER A 32 -8.76 3.93 -5.69
CA SER A 32 -9.66 4.32 -4.60
C SER A 32 -10.02 5.80 -4.60
N ARG A 33 -9.16 6.66 -5.15
CA ARG A 33 -9.43 8.12 -5.25
C ARG A 33 -10.60 8.45 -6.16
N PHE A 34 -10.96 7.56 -7.07
CA PHE A 34 -11.99 7.77 -8.10
C PHE A 34 -13.31 7.07 -7.80
N GLN A 35 -13.58 6.69 -6.53
CA GLN A 35 -14.81 5.99 -6.16
C GLN A 35 -16.08 6.82 -6.39
N SER A 36 -16.00 8.14 -6.22
CA SER A 36 -17.14 9.05 -6.40
C SER A 36 -17.51 9.26 -7.88
N ASN A 37 -16.52 9.20 -8.79
CA ASN A 37 -16.73 9.41 -10.22
C ASN A 37 -15.83 8.50 -11.06
N PRO A 38 -16.11 7.19 -11.12
CA PRO A 38 -15.29 6.24 -11.85
C PRO A 38 -15.49 6.37 -13.36
N ARG A 39 -14.38 6.39 -14.09
CA ARG A 39 -14.35 6.36 -15.55
C ARG A 39 -13.96 4.97 -16.06
N LEU A 40 -14.16 4.71 -17.34
CA LEU A 40 -13.78 3.45 -17.98
C LEU A 40 -12.30 3.10 -17.82
N ALA A 41 -11.43 4.11 -17.81
CA ALA A 41 -9.99 3.94 -17.57
C ALA A 41 -9.70 3.34 -16.17
N HIS A 42 -10.39 3.83 -15.14
CA HIS A 42 -10.24 3.32 -13.78
C HIS A 42 -10.74 1.88 -13.65
N TRP A 43 -11.84 1.53 -14.33
CA TRP A 43 -12.30 0.15 -14.41
C TRP A 43 -11.32 -0.79 -15.12
N LYS A 44 -10.67 -0.32 -16.19
CA LYS A 44 -9.59 -1.09 -16.85
C LYS A 44 -8.42 -1.33 -15.89
N ALA A 45 -8.08 -0.35 -15.05
CA ALA A 45 -7.04 -0.51 -14.02
C ALA A 45 -7.41 -1.58 -13.00
N ILE A 46 -8.64 -1.58 -12.47
CA ILE A 46 -9.15 -2.63 -11.57
C ILE A 46 -9.04 -4.02 -12.23
N LYS A 47 -9.46 -4.15 -13.49
CA LYS A 47 -9.32 -5.41 -14.23
C LYS A 47 -7.88 -5.88 -14.34
N ARG A 48 -6.90 -4.96 -14.46
CA ARG A 48 -5.47 -5.31 -14.46
C ARG A 48 -5.04 -5.87 -13.11
N ILE A 49 -5.45 -5.23 -12.01
CA ILE A 49 -5.14 -5.71 -10.65
C ILE A 49 -5.72 -7.11 -10.43
N LEU A 50 -6.99 -7.33 -10.81
CA LEU A 50 -7.64 -8.65 -10.70
C LEU A 50 -6.92 -9.72 -11.55
N ARG A 51 -6.45 -9.36 -12.75
CA ARG A 51 -5.66 -10.27 -13.60
C ARG A 51 -4.32 -10.62 -12.96
N TYR A 52 -3.65 -9.63 -12.37
CA TYR A 52 -2.42 -9.85 -11.62
C TYR A 52 -2.64 -10.80 -10.45
N LEU A 53 -3.68 -10.57 -9.65
CA LEU A 53 -4.02 -11.44 -8.53
C LEU A 53 -4.34 -12.87 -8.99
N LYS A 54 -5.06 -13.01 -10.10
CA LYS A 54 -5.34 -14.33 -10.69
C LYS A 54 -4.07 -15.06 -11.12
N GLY A 55 -3.09 -14.34 -11.70
CA GLY A 55 -1.81 -14.92 -12.11
C GLY A 55 -0.84 -15.22 -10.96
N THR A 56 -1.14 -14.73 -9.76
CA THR A 56 -0.29 -14.89 -8.56
C THR A 56 -1.01 -15.60 -7.42
N MET A 57 -2.05 -16.38 -7.69
CA MET A 57 -2.86 -17.05 -6.65
C MET A 57 -2.05 -18.03 -5.80
N GLU A 58 -1.02 -18.64 -6.38
CA GLU A 58 -0.17 -19.63 -5.71
C GLU A 58 0.83 -18.99 -4.75
N TYR A 59 1.05 -17.68 -4.82
CA TYR A 59 1.96 -16.99 -3.90
C TYR A 59 1.29 -16.75 -2.56
N ILE A 60 1.97 -17.14 -1.51
CA ILE A 60 1.53 -16.95 -0.13
C ILE A 60 2.48 -16.00 0.60
N LEU A 61 1.98 -15.31 1.61
CA LEU A 61 2.77 -14.52 2.53
C LEU A 61 3.21 -15.43 3.68
N CYS A 62 4.51 -15.69 3.77
CA CYS A 62 5.09 -16.57 4.78
C CYS A 62 5.97 -15.76 5.74
N TYR A 63 5.88 -16.09 7.03
CA TYR A 63 6.77 -15.61 8.08
C TYR A 63 7.50 -16.82 8.67
N GLN A 64 8.66 -17.14 8.12
CA GLN A 64 9.40 -18.34 8.52
C GLN A 64 10.83 -17.97 8.90
N SER A 65 11.13 -18.03 10.21
CA SER A 65 12.50 -18.00 10.73
C SER A 65 12.50 -18.37 12.22
N SER A 66 13.63 -18.86 12.69
CA SER A 66 13.91 -19.07 14.12
C SER A 66 14.15 -17.75 14.87
N ASP A 67 14.66 -16.72 14.16
CA ASP A 67 15.00 -15.42 14.73
C ASP A 67 14.08 -14.35 14.13
N LEU A 68 13.33 -13.67 14.99
CA LEU A 68 12.45 -12.59 14.57
C LEU A 68 13.27 -11.32 14.31
N CYS A 69 13.58 -11.07 13.04
CA CYS A 69 14.25 -9.84 12.60
C CYS A 69 13.25 -8.91 11.93
N MET A 70 13.08 -7.72 12.47
CA MET A 70 12.24 -6.68 11.91
C MET A 70 13.09 -5.67 11.13
N ILE A 71 12.72 -5.42 9.87
CA ILE A 71 13.41 -4.48 8.99
C ILE A 71 12.39 -3.46 8.49
N GLY A 72 12.71 -2.17 8.63
CA GLY A 72 11.88 -1.08 8.12
C GLY A 72 12.52 -0.42 6.90
N TYR A 73 11.73 -0.22 5.86
CA TYR A 73 12.09 0.55 4.68
C TYR A 73 11.21 1.79 4.59
N SER A 74 11.81 2.90 4.16
CA SER A 74 11.11 4.15 3.93
C SER A 74 11.57 4.75 2.61
N ASP A 75 10.62 5.19 1.81
CA ASP A 75 10.85 5.78 0.50
C ASP A 75 9.92 6.97 0.29
N ALA A 76 10.34 7.93 -0.52
CA ALA A 76 9.54 9.06 -0.91
C ALA A 76 9.76 9.39 -2.38
N ASP A 77 8.66 9.47 -3.11
CA ASP A 77 8.63 9.82 -4.52
C ASP A 77 8.28 11.30 -4.68
N TRP A 78 9.23 12.09 -5.18
CA TRP A 78 9.10 13.54 -5.28
C TRP A 78 8.22 13.94 -6.45
N GLY A 79 7.13 14.68 -6.16
CA GLY A 79 6.27 15.29 -7.18
C GLY A 79 5.58 14.32 -8.13
N SER A 80 5.37 13.08 -7.75
CA SER A 80 4.77 12.04 -8.61
C SER A 80 3.33 12.31 -9.01
N ASP A 81 2.62 13.14 -8.27
CA ASP A 81 1.27 13.58 -8.62
C ASP A 81 1.33 14.80 -9.54
N LEU A 82 1.09 14.58 -10.83
CA LEU A 82 1.16 15.62 -11.85
C LEU A 82 0.09 16.71 -11.68
N ASP A 83 -1.05 16.39 -11.07
CA ASP A 83 -2.17 17.32 -10.91
C ASP A 83 -1.91 18.33 -9.78
N GLU A 84 -1.46 17.83 -8.62
CA GLU A 84 -1.25 18.66 -7.43
C GLU A 84 0.24 18.85 -7.08
N ARG A 85 1.17 18.28 -7.84
CA ARG A 85 2.63 18.31 -7.60
C ARG A 85 3.04 17.86 -6.21
N LYS A 86 2.23 17.00 -5.61
CA LYS A 86 2.50 16.45 -4.29
C LYS A 86 3.32 15.17 -4.38
N SER A 87 4.14 14.98 -3.39
CA SER A 87 4.98 13.80 -3.20
C SER A 87 4.19 12.67 -2.54
N THR A 88 4.65 11.44 -2.72
CA THR A 88 4.08 10.28 -2.06
C THR A 88 5.13 9.67 -1.14
N SER A 89 4.82 9.55 0.14
CA SER A 89 5.66 8.85 1.11
C SER A 89 5.21 7.40 1.26
N ARG A 90 6.16 6.49 1.33
CA ARG A 90 5.96 5.06 1.53
C ARG A 90 6.76 4.57 2.71
N TYR A 91 6.25 3.58 3.41
CA TYR A 91 7.03 2.79 4.35
C TYR A 91 6.56 1.34 4.32
N ASP A 92 7.49 0.45 4.63
CA ASP A 92 7.30 -0.98 4.65
C ASP A 92 8.03 -1.56 5.84
N PHE A 93 7.35 -2.34 6.68
CA PHE A 93 7.97 -3.09 7.76
C PHE A 93 7.83 -4.57 7.47
N LEU A 94 8.97 -5.23 7.44
CA LEU A 94 9.08 -6.66 7.18
C LEU A 94 9.44 -7.39 8.47
N LEU A 95 8.83 -8.54 8.69
CA LEU A 95 9.27 -9.54 9.67
C LEU A 95 9.74 -10.76 8.90
N ASN A 96 11.02 -11.10 8.99
CA ASN A 96 11.59 -12.22 8.26
C ASN A 96 11.25 -12.23 6.76
N ASN A 97 11.41 -11.09 6.10
CA ASN A 97 11.06 -10.83 4.69
C ASN A 97 9.56 -10.87 4.35
N GLY A 98 8.68 -11.13 5.31
CA GLY A 98 7.24 -11.01 5.13
C GLY A 98 6.74 -9.62 5.52
N ALA A 99 5.96 -8.94 4.67
CA ALA A 99 5.42 -7.63 4.99
C ALA A 99 4.36 -7.73 6.10
N ILE A 100 4.56 -6.97 7.19
CA ILE A 100 3.61 -6.88 8.32
C ILE A 100 2.72 -5.66 8.15
N THR A 101 3.34 -4.52 7.86
CA THR A 101 2.64 -3.25 7.69
C THR A 101 3.31 -2.40 6.64
N TYR A 102 2.51 -1.70 5.91
CA TYR A 102 2.96 -0.85 4.81
C TYR A 102 2.00 0.31 4.63
N SER A 103 2.52 1.39 4.11
CA SER A 103 1.71 2.55 3.78
C SER A 103 2.30 3.28 2.59
N SER A 104 1.42 3.84 1.78
CA SER A 104 1.79 4.77 0.71
C SER A 104 0.75 5.89 0.72
N LYS A 105 1.15 7.07 1.14
CA LYS A 105 0.24 8.22 1.27
C LYS A 105 0.79 9.42 0.53
N LYS A 106 -0.11 10.11 -0.17
CA LYS A 106 0.15 11.43 -0.72
C LYS A 106 0.41 12.41 0.42
N GLN A 107 1.47 13.19 0.32
CA GLN A 107 1.80 14.22 1.31
C GLN A 107 0.79 15.37 1.26
N PRO A 108 0.44 15.97 2.40
CA PRO A 108 -0.49 17.10 2.43
C PRO A 108 0.13 18.38 1.88
N CYS A 109 1.45 18.53 1.97
CA CYS A 109 2.21 19.68 1.49
C CYS A 109 2.96 19.38 0.20
N ILE A 110 3.36 20.44 -0.51
CA ILE A 110 4.26 20.37 -1.66
C ILE A 110 5.68 20.51 -1.11
N ALA A 111 6.53 19.53 -1.40
CA ALA A 111 7.95 19.60 -1.08
C ALA A 111 8.71 20.34 -2.21
N LEU A 112 9.57 21.25 -1.85
CA LEU A 112 10.37 22.05 -2.79
C LEU A 112 11.63 21.30 -3.27
N SER A 113 12.03 20.26 -2.54
CA SER A 113 13.20 19.45 -2.86
C SER A 113 13.01 17.98 -2.48
N THR A 114 13.84 17.11 -3.03
CA THR A 114 13.87 15.68 -2.66
C THR A 114 14.21 15.45 -1.19
N MET A 115 14.99 16.34 -0.58
CA MET A 115 15.36 16.26 0.84
C MET A 115 14.16 16.49 1.77
N GLU A 116 13.22 17.34 1.37
CA GLU A 116 12.00 17.61 2.15
C GLU A 116 10.98 16.49 2.03
N THR A 117 11.03 15.69 0.96
CA THR A 117 10.11 14.57 0.77
C THR A 117 10.48 13.36 1.59
N THR A 118 11.76 13.24 1.98
CA THR A 118 12.24 12.07 2.72
C THR A 118 11.55 12.01 4.08
N PRO A 119 10.80 10.95 4.39
CA PRO A 119 10.20 10.80 5.70
C PRO A 119 11.34 10.76 6.73
N ARG A 120 11.31 11.62 7.73
CA ARG A 120 12.18 11.45 8.91
C ARG A 120 11.96 10.02 9.40
N SER A 121 13.07 9.30 9.60
CA SER A 121 13.03 7.93 10.12
C SER A 121 12.12 7.89 11.34
N ARG A 122 10.92 7.39 11.18
CA ARG A 122 10.06 7.14 12.33
C ARG A 122 10.53 5.82 12.91
N THR A 123 11.03 5.89 14.12
CA THR A 123 11.06 4.73 15.01
C THR A 123 9.69 4.06 14.94
N LEU A 124 9.67 2.74 14.91
CA LEU A 124 8.44 1.96 14.99
C LEU A 124 7.53 2.58 16.04
N PRO A 125 6.31 2.96 15.72
CA PRO A 125 5.38 3.42 16.75
C PRO A 125 5.18 2.27 17.74
N ASP A 126 5.25 2.57 19.03
CA ASP A 126 5.14 1.59 20.12
C ASP A 126 3.92 0.68 19.98
N PHE A 127 2.83 1.17 19.38
CA PHE A 127 1.64 0.37 19.10
C PHE A 127 1.87 -0.78 18.11
N LEU A 128 2.82 -0.64 17.16
CA LEU A 128 3.14 -1.71 16.20
C LEU A 128 3.93 -2.83 16.88
N VAL A 129 4.81 -2.48 17.80
CA VAL A 129 5.54 -3.46 18.61
C VAL A 129 4.55 -4.26 19.47
N SER A 130 3.62 -3.56 20.14
CA SER A 130 2.54 -4.18 20.92
C SER A 130 1.63 -5.04 20.03
N TRP A 131 1.21 -4.54 18.87
CA TRP A 131 0.33 -5.28 17.96
C TRP A 131 0.98 -6.55 17.40
N VAL A 132 2.26 -6.50 17.07
CA VAL A 132 3.02 -7.68 16.62
C VAL A 132 3.13 -8.69 17.75
N HIS A 133 3.39 -8.22 18.97
CA HIS A 133 3.45 -9.07 20.15
C HIS A 133 2.11 -9.78 20.40
N ASP A 134 0.98 -9.07 20.37
CA ASP A 134 -0.37 -9.61 20.60
C ASP A 134 -0.87 -10.57 19.50
N LYS A 135 -0.29 -10.51 18.30
CA LYS A 135 -0.73 -11.35 17.17
C LYS A 135 0.16 -12.57 16.92
N LEU A 136 1.40 -12.56 17.40
CA LEU A 136 2.37 -13.63 17.17
C LEU A 136 2.66 -14.48 18.40
N PHE A 137 2.29 -14.00 19.58
CA PHE A 137 2.43 -14.68 20.88
C PHE A 137 1.11 -14.71 21.64
#